data_96b79975bccf7e559544a9fa9b6526c9
#
_entry.id   96b79975bccf7e559544a9fa9b6526c9
#
_cell.length_a   1.000
_cell.length_b   1.000
_cell.length_c   1.000
_cell.angle_alpha   90.00
_cell.angle_beta   90.00
_cell.angle_gamma   90.00
#
_symmetry.space_group_name_H-M   'P 1'
#
loop_
_entity.id
_entity.type
_entity.pdbx_description
1 polymer ?
#
loop_
_entity_poly.entity_id
_entity_poly.type
_entity_poly.pdbx_seq_one_letter_code
_entity_poly.pdbx_strand_id
1 'polypeptide(L)'
;MSVITLLTDFGSDDEYVGLMKGVILSINPSVTIVDLTHQINRQDIVQAAFTIHSGYHYFPEGTVHLTVVDPGVGAERSLLALKLQNHFFVAPDNGVLTLLFDENKISSLNLITNPDYFRHPVSQTFHGRDVIAPVGAHIANGLEVNELGPEIDLQKVTCLDSLGARLTEKGEIKGEIVAIDHFGNMITNIKSEQLTECLHTASPEKIRIKFRSHVIKGLSETYAGGRSNTPLALIGSRGYLEIAINKGNAAQRLGAEMGDKVRVLL
;
A
#
# COMPACT_ATOMS: atom_id res chain seq x y z
N MET A 1 9.31 15.37 -17.34
CA MET A 1 8.06 14.65 -17.71
C MET A 1 7.43 14.24 -16.40
N SER A 2 6.22 14.73 -16.11
CA SER A 2 5.53 14.40 -14.84
C SER A 2 4.83 13.04 -14.95
N VAL A 3 4.78 12.31 -13.85
CA VAL A 3 4.13 10.99 -13.77
C VAL A 3 3.03 11.06 -12.71
N ILE A 4 1.87 10.48 -13.02
CA ILE A 4 0.81 10.23 -12.05
C ILE A 4 0.56 8.73 -11.97
N THR A 5 0.54 8.15 -10.78
CA THR A 5 0.12 6.76 -10.60
C THR A 5 -1.30 6.70 -10.06
N LEU A 6 -2.04 5.67 -10.46
CA LEU A 6 -3.39 5.38 -9.98
C LEU A 6 -3.43 4.05 -9.23
N LEU A 7 -3.96 4.09 -8.02
CA LEU A 7 -4.24 2.92 -7.19
C LEU A 7 -5.70 3.01 -6.71
N THR A 8 -6.52 2.02 -7.08
CA THR A 8 -7.94 2.00 -6.70
C THR A 8 -8.45 0.58 -6.44
N ASP A 9 -9.65 0.48 -5.89
CA ASP A 9 -10.44 -0.75 -5.76
C ASP A 9 -11.60 -0.82 -6.78
N PHE A 10 -11.55 -0.01 -7.85
CA PHE A 10 -12.64 0.11 -8.82
C PHE A 10 -12.76 -1.07 -9.79
N GLY A 11 -11.72 -1.90 -9.90
CA GLY A 11 -11.63 -2.90 -10.96
C GLY A 11 -11.34 -2.26 -12.32
N SER A 12 -11.52 -3.04 -13.37
CA SER A 12 -11.25 -2.65 -14.77
C SER A 12 -12.49 -2.65 -15.66
N ASP A 13 -13.63 -3.07 -15.13
CA ASP A 13 -14.84 -3.33 -15.94
C ASP A 13 -15.72 -2.09 -16.09
N ASP A 14 -15.66 -1.19 -15.08
CA ASP A 14 -16.44 0.05 -15.07
C ASP A 14 -15.61 1.24 -15.58
N GLU A 15 -16.29 2.32 -15.93
CA GLU A 15 -15.70 3.55 -16.51
C GLU A 15 -14.91 4.41 -15.51
N TYR A 16 -14.99 4.16 -14.21
CA TYR A 16 -14.48 5.05 -13.16
C TYR A 16 -13.02 5.45 -13.35
N VAL A 17 -12.15 4.48 -13.65
CA VAL A 17 -10.74 4.74 -13.92
C VAL A 17 -10.55 5.60 -15.16
N GLY A 18 -11.29 5.28 -16.23
CA GLY A 18 -11.27 6.04 -17.48
C GLY A 18 -11.68 7.50 -17.29
N LEU A 19 -12.73 7.76 -16.48
CA LEU A 19 -13.18 9.11 -16.16
C LEU A 19 -12.14 9.90 -15.36
N MET A 20 -11.46 9.28 -14.39
CA MET A 20 -10.35 9.91 -13.66
C MET A 20 -9.22 10.31 -14.62
N LYS A 21 -8.80 9.40 -15.50
CA LYS A 21 -7.77 9.69 -16.52
C LYS A 21 -8.19 10.81 -17.45
N GLY A 22 -9.46 10.83 -17.89
CA GLY A 22 -9.99 11.91 -18.70
C GLY A 22 -9.88 13.28 -18.03
N VAL A 23 -10.22 13.36 -16.73
CA VAL A 23 -10.06 14.60 -15.93
C VAL A 23 -8.59 15.00 -15.82
N ILE A 24 -7.70 14.06 -15.49
CA ILE A 24 -6.26 14.33 -15.41
C ILE A 24 -5.74 14.92 -16.75
N LEU A 25 -6.06 14.27 -17.86
CA LEU A 25 -5.60 14.68 -19.19
C LEU A 25 -6.20 16.01 -19.66
N SER A 26 -7.40 16.39 -19.19
CA SER A 26 -7.99 17.70 -19.48
C SER A 26 -7.25 18.85 -18.81
N ILE A 27 -6.54 18.59 -17.67
CA ILE A 27 -5.76 19.59 -16.91
C ILE A 27 -4.28 19.53 -17.32
N ASN A 28 -3.72 18.33 -17.46
CA ASN A 28 -2.33 18.09 -17.85
C ASN A 28 -2.25 17.06 -18.98
N PRO A 29 -2.39 17.50 -20.25
CA PRO A 29 -2.41 16.58 -21.39
C PRO A 29 -1.05 15.93 -21.68
N SER A 30 0.05 16.43 -21.08
CA SER A 30 1.41 15.90 -21.28
C SER A 30 1.87 14.94 -20.18
N VAL A 31 1.05 14.68 -19.17
CA VAL A 31 1.38 13.79 -18.05
C VAL A 31 1.38 12.32 -18.47
N THR A 32 2.32 11.54 -17.96
CA THR A 32 2.28 10.08 -18.08
C THR A 32 1.45 9.50 -16.95
N ILE A 33 0.37 8.78 -17.27
CA ILE A 33 -0.45 8.09 -16.29
C ILE A 33 -0.08 6.61 -16.26
N VAL A 34 0.21 6.10 -15.07
CA VAL A 34 0.57 4.69 -14.84
C VAL A 34 -0.43 4.08 -13.85
N ASP A 35 -1.08 3.01 -14.24
CA ASP A 35 -1.91 2.23 -13.33
C ASP A 35 -1.00 1.36 -12.45
N LEU A 36 -0.95 1.68 -11.16
CA LEU A 36 -0.26 0.80 -10.21
C LEU A 36 -1.08 -0.48 -10.04
N THR A 37 -2.35 -0.34 -9.71
CA THR A 37 -3.36 -1.40 -9.80
C THR A 37 -4.77 -0.83 -9.56
N HIS A 38 -5.78 -1.47 -10.13
CA HIS A 38 -7.19 -1.22 -9.84
C HIS A 38 -7.88 -2.44 -9.21
N GLN A 39 -7.07 -3.45 -8.84
CA GLN A 39 -7.52 -4.74 -8.30
C GLN A 39 -7.29 -4.84 -6.78
N ILE A 40 -7.27 -3.72 -6.06
CA ILE A 40 -7.39 -3.78 -4.60
C ILE A 40 -8.74 -4.40 -4.27
N ASN A 41 -8.79 -5.31 -3.30
CA ASN A 41 -10.06 -5.84 -2.83
C ASN A 41 -10.96 -4.69 -2.40
N ARG A 42 -12.26 -4.81 -2.68
CA ARG A 42 -13.21 -3.73 -2.39
C ARG A 42 -13.09 -3.27 -0.94
N GLN A 43 -12.85 -1.97 -0.76
CA GLN A 43 -12.75 -1.30 0.55
C GLN A 43 -11.58 -1.76 1.43
N ASP A 44 -10.59 -2.49 0.88
CA ASP A 44 -9.43 -2.98 1.63
C ASP A 44 -8.34 -1.91 1.71
N ILE A 45 -8.49 -1.03 2.71
CA ILE A 45 -7.56 0.07 2.99
C ILE A 45 -6.17 -0.48 3.39
N VAL A 46 -6.12 -1.62 4.09
CA VAL A 46 -4.87 -2.25 4.51
C VAL A 46 -4.06 -2.71 3.28
N GLN A 47 -4.69 -3.44 2.37
CA GLN A 47 -4.05 -3.87 1.13
C GLN A 47 -3.56 -2.67 0.31
N ALA A 48 -4.35 -1.59 0.22
CA ALA A 48 -3.97 -0.37 -0.48
C ALA A 48 -2.75 0.30 0.17
N ALA A 49 -2.71 0.41 1.51
CA ALA A 49 -1.60 0.98 2.26
C ALA A 49 -0.29 0.21 2.00
N PHE A 50 -0.32 -1.13 2.06
CA PHE A 50 0.84 -1.95 1.73
C PHE A 50 1.25 -1.83 0.26
N THR A 51 0.29 -1.72 -0.66
CA THR A 51 0.57 -1.62 -2.09
C THR A 51 1.25 -0.30 -2.44
N ILE A 52 0.73 0.84 -1.95
CA ILE A 52 1.35 2.13 -2.23
C ILE A 52 2.73 2.25 -1.57
N HIS A 53 2.85 1.82 -0.30
CA HIS A 53 4.12 1.85 0.43
C HIS A 53 5.20 1.02 -0.26
N SER A 54 4.90 -0.18 -0.75
CA SER A 54 5.88 -1.05 -1.41
C SER A 54 6.21 -0.64 -2.84
N GLY A 55 5.41 0.23 -3.47
CA GLY A 55 5.52 0.54 -4.88
C GLY A 55 6.04 1.94 -5.22
N TYR A 56 5.79 2.96 -4.39
CA TYR A 56 6.02 4.35 -4.75
C TYR A 56 7.48 4.66 -5.11
N HIS A 57 8.43 4.10 -4.38
CA HIS A 57 9.86 4.36 -4.53
C HIS A 57 10.50 3.80 -5.82
N TYR A 58 9.75 3.01 -6.60
CA TYR A 58 10.18 2.58 -7.93
C TYR A 58 9.86 3.61 -9.02
N PHE A 59 9.14 4.67 -8.68
CA PHE A 59 8.80 5.74 -9.60
C PHE A 59 9.80 6.90 -9.50
N PRO A 60 9.97 7.68 -10.59
CA PRO A 60 10.84 8.85 -10.57
C PRO A 60 10.40 9.86 -9.50
N GLU A 61 11.36 10.63 -8.98
CA GLU A 61 11.08 11.79 -8.16
C GLU A 61 10.12 12.76 -8.87
N GLY A 62 9.26 13.43 -8.12
CA GLY A 62 8.21 14.29 -8.65
C GLY A 62 6.93 13.54 -9.05
N THR A 63 6.89 12.21 -8.89
CA THR A 63 5.67 11.43 -9.17
C THR A 63 4.57 11.77 -8.17
N VAL A 64 3.33 11.90 -8.68
CA VAL A 64 2.11 12.10 -7.90
C VAL A 64 1.35 10.77 -7.83
N HIS A 65 1.15 10.25 -6.63
CA HIS A 65 0.46 8.98 -6.37
C HIS A 65 -0.98 9.24 -5.92
N LEU A 66 -1.96 8.86 -6.74
CA LEU A 66 -3.38 9.00 -6.43
C LEU A 66 -3.92 7.66 -5.94
N THR A 67 -4.41 7.64 -4.70
CA THR A 67 -5.01 6.45 -4.10
C THR A 67 -6.49 6.68 -3.82
N VAL A 68 -7.36 5.85 -4.39
CA VAL A 68 -8.80 5.90 -4.19
C VAL A 68 -9.32 4.52 -3.78
N VAL A 69 -9.22 4.25 -2.49
CA VAL A 69 -9.90 3.16 -1.78
C VAL A 69 -10.64 3.84 -0.63
N ASP A 70 -11.91 4.16 -0.84
CA ASP A 70 -12.62 5.16 -0.05
C ASP A 70 -14.05 4.74 0.31
N PRO A 71 -14.22 3.82 1.28
CA PRO A 71 -15.56 3.43 1.75
C PRO A 71 -16.33 4.57 2.42
N GLY A 72 -15.64 5.68 2.76
CA GLY A 72 -16.22 6.87 3.39
C GLY A 72 -16.54 8.01 2.42
N VAL A 73 -16.56 7.79 1.10
CA VAL A 73 -16.86 8.83 0.12
C VAL A 73 -18.22 9.49 0.40
N GLY A 74 -18.24 10.83 0.40
CA GLY A 74 -19.46 11.60 0.71
C GLY A 74 -19.77 11.77 2.20
N ALA A 75 -19.04 11.13 3.12
CA ALA A 75 -19.11 11.36 4.55
C ALA A 75 -18.13 12.48 5.00
N GLU A 76 -18.05 12.74 6.31
CA GLU A 76 -17.22 13.81 6.91
C GLU A 76 -15.70 13.53 6.93
N ARG A 77 -15.20 12.56 6.10
CA ARG A 77 -13.75 12.32 6.04
C ARG A 77 -13.03 13.39 5.23
N SER A 78 -11.84 13.78 5.64
CA SER A 78 -10.97 14.69 4.91
C SER A 78 -10.29 14.01 3.72
N LEU A 79 -9.71 14.82 2.83
CA LEU A 79 -8.76 14.38 1.81
C LEU A 79 -7.40 15.01 2.12
N LEU A 80 -6.34 14.27 1.88
CA LEU A 80 -4.97 14.63 2.22
C LEU A 80 -4.11 14.78 0.97
N ALA A 81 -3.24 15.78 1.00
CA ALA A 81 -2.10 15.89 0.12
C ALA A 81 -0.82 15.81 0.97
N LEU A 82 0.00 14.80 0.73
CA LEU A 82 1.26 14.54 1.42
C LEU A 82 2.41 14.71 0.45
N LYS A 83 3.45 15.46 0.86
CA LYS A 83 4.76 15.47 0.22
C LYS A 83 5.75 14.72 1.10
N LEU A 84 6.20 13.57 0.63
CA LEU A 84 7.18 12.73 1.30
C LEU A 84 8.44 12.69 0.43
N GLN A 85 9.56 13.23 0.93
CA GLN A 85 10.75 13.43 0.10
C GLN A 85 10.37 14.22 -1.16
N ASN A 86 10.61 13.64 -2.35
CA ASN A 86 10.25 14.21 -3.64
C ASN A 86 9.05 13.51 -4.30
N HIS A 87 8.22 12.79 -3.55
CA HIS A 87 6.99 12.18 -4.02
C HIS A 87 5.77 12.87 -3.42
N PHE A 88 4.67 12.87 -4.16
CA PHE A 88 3.40 13.45 -3.72
C PHE A 88 2.32 12.37 -3.64
N PHE A 89 1.47 12.45 -2.63
CA PHE A 89 0.38 11.49 -2.43
C PHE A 89 -0.92 12.24 -2.21
N VAL A 90 -1.96 11.84 -2.93
CA VAL A 90 -3.32 12.39 -2.77
C VAL A 90 -4.25 11.22 -2.47
N ALA A 91 -4.89 11.27 -1.30
CA ALA A 91 -5.69 10.15 -0.81
C ALA A 91 -6.75 10.60 0.20
N PRO A 92 -7.78 9.78 0.48
CA PRO A 92 -8.67 10.00 1.62
C PRO A 92 -7.94 9.82 2.95
N ASP A 93 -8.36 10.59 3.96
CA ASP A 93 -7.91 10.46 5.36
C ASP A 93 -8.64 9.31 6.05
N ASN A 94 -8.29 8.08 5.67
CA ASN A 94 -8.88 6.85 6.18
C ASN A 94 -7.84 5.81 6.62
N GLY A 95 -6.58 6.25 6.74
CA GLY A 95 -5.47 5.39 7.15
C GLY A 95 -4.67 4.78 5.99
N VAL A 96 -5.05 4.99 4.73
CA VAL A 96 -4.33 4.41 3.58
C VAL A 96 -2.87 4.88 3.48
N LEU A 97 -2.53 6.05 4.01
CA LEU A 97 -1.18 6.61 4.04
C LEU A 97 -0.37 6.23 5.30
N THR A 98 -0.94 5.44 6.23
CA THR A 98 -0.33 5.13 7.53
C THR A 98 1.11 4.64 7.44
N LEU A 99 1.41 3.74 6.49
CA LEU A 99 2.77 3.17 6.34
C LEU A 99 3.79 4.20 5.82
N LEU A 100 3.34 5.27 5.18
CA LEU A 100 4.21 6.36 4.71
C LEU A 100 4.60 7.30 5.86
N PHE A 101 3.83 7.33 6.95
CA PHE A 101 4.11 8.19 8.10
C PHE A 101 5.27 7.67 8.97
N ASP A 102 5.63 6.39 8.86
CA ASP A 102 6.79 5.80 9.55
C ASP A 102 8.14 6.26 8.97
N GLU A 103 8.15 6.89 7.81
CA GLU A 103 9.38 7.21 7.09
C GLU A 103 10.07 8.52 7.51
N ASN A 104 9.65 9.21 8.57
CA ASN A 104 10.27 10.41 9.17
C ASN A 104 10.80 11.48 8.17
N LYS A 105 10.26 11.52 6.95
CA LYS A 105 10.71 12.37 5.84
C LYS A 105 9.58 13.17 5.21
N ILE A 106 8.52 13.39 5.99
CA ILE A 106 7.39 14.20 5.54
C ILE A 106 7.84 15.66 5.41
N SER A 107 7.70 16.21 4.21
CA SER A 107 8.04 17.59 3.91
C SER A 107 6.84 18.53 4.11
N SER A 108 5.62 18.06 3.79
CA SER A 108 4.37 18.75 4.08
C SER A 108 3.19 17.79 4.08
N LEU A 109 2.16 18.11 4.86
CA LEU A 109 0.91 17.37 4.95
C LEU A 109 -0.24 18.35 5.09
N ASN A 110 -1.10 18.44 4.09
CA ASN A 110 -2.16 19.43 3.99
C ASN A 110 -3.52 18.80 3.77
N LEU A 111 -4.55 19.42 4.32
CA LEU A 111 -5.93 19.14 3.96
C LEU A 111 -6.21 19.66 2.54
N ILE A 112 -7.01 18.92 1.79
CA ILE A 112 -7.48 19.36 0.47
C ILE A 112 -8.86 20.00 0.67
N THR A 113 -8.87 21.34 0.73
CA THR A 113 -10.08 22.12 1.00
C THR A 113 -10.33 23.25 -0.01
N ASN A 114 -9.33 23.59 -0.85
CA ASN A 114 -9.44 24.68 -1.81
C ASN A 114 -10.24 24.23 -3.05
N PRO A 115 -11.49 24.71 -3.24
CA PRO A 115 -12.37 24.29 -4.32
C PRO A 115 -11.93 24.76 -5.72
N ASP A 116 -10.99 25.71 -5.83
CA ASP A 116 -10.49 26.22 -7.11
C ASP A 116 -9.76 25.12 -7.92
N TYR A 117 -9.30 24.08 -7.24
CA TYR A 117 -8.61 22.93 -7.85
C TYR A 117 -9.52 21.73 -8.06
N PHE A 118 -10.84 21.86 -7.85
CA PHE A 118 -11.80 20.78 -8.01
C PHE A 118 -12.50 20.86 -9.37
N ARG A 119 -13.00 19.74 -9.81
CA ARG A 119 -13.93 19.69 -10.93
C ARG A 119 -15.35 19.93 -10.39
N HIS A 120 -16.05 20.93 -10.92
CA HIS A 120 -17.42 21.26 -10.52
C HIS A 120 -18.46 20.80 -11.53
N PRO A 121 -19.68 20.42 -11.08
CA PRO A 121 -20.05 20.23 -9.66
C PRO A 121 -19.39 19.01 -9.06
N VAL A 122 -19.03 19.07 -7.76
CA VAL A 122 -18.48 17.92 -7.04
C VAL A 122 -19.59 16.93 -6.69
N SER A 123 -19.45 15.68 -7.15
CA SER A 123 -20.37 14.59 -6.80
C SER A 123 -20.12 14.08 -5.40
N GLN A 124 -21.15 13.78 -4.65
CA GLN A 124 -21.05 13.18 -3.29
C GLN A 124 -20.55 11.73 -3.31
N THR A 125 -20.53 11.08 -4.46
CA THR A 125 -20.20 9.66 -4.61
C THR A 125 -18.94 9.41 -5.43
N PHE A 126 -18.28 10.46 -5.98
CA PHE A 126 -17.11 10.26 -6.82
C PHE A 126 -16.04 11.35 -6.63
N HIS A 127 -15.55 11.49 -5.40
CA HIS A 127 -14.43 12.39 -5.09
C HIS A 127 -13.13 12.00 -5.81
N GLY A 128 -12.96 10.73 -6.18
CA GLY A 128 -11.85 10.28 -7.02
C GLY A 128 -11.75 11.08 -8.32
N ARG A 129 -12.89 11.28 -9.02
CA ARG A 129 -12.98 12.03 -10.27
C ARG A 129 -12.96 13.54 -10.04
N ASP A 130 -13.72 14.04 -9.04
CA ASP A 130 -14.01 15.47 -8.94
C ASP A 130 -13.04 16.24 -8.03
N VAL A 131 -12.27 15.54 -7.18
CA VAL A 131 -11.30 16.14 -6.26
C VAL A 131 -9.90 15.53 -6.43
N ILE A 132 -9.75 14.21 -6.25
CA ILE A 132 -8.41 13.57 -6.23
C ILE A 132 -7.71 13.67 -7.59
N ALA A 133 -8.42 13.36 -8.67
CA ALA A 133 -7.84 13.40 -10.02
C ALA A 133 -7.43 14.83 -10.44
N PRO A 134 -8.28 15.89 -10.32
CA PRO A 134 -7.88 17.24 -10.68
C PRO A 134 -6.77 17.79 -9.78
N VAL A 135 -6.82 17.58 -8.45
CA VAL A 135 -5.75 17.98 -7.52
C VAL A 135 -4.42 17.35 -7.92
N GLY A 136 -4.41 16.04 -8.19
CA GLY A 136 -3.20 15.36 -8.63
C GLY A 136 -2.64 15.90 -9.95
N ALA A 137 -3.51 16.27 -10.89
CA ALA A 137 -3.10 16.87 -12.16
C ALA A 137 -2.49 18.26 -11.96
N HIS A 138 -3.05 19.08 -11.06
CA HIS A 138 -2.49 20.39 -10.72
C HIS A 138 -1.13 20.28 -10.01
N ILE A 139 -0.96 19.35 -9.05
CA ILE A 139 0.35 19.06 -8.44
C ILE A 139 1.37 18.64 -9.51
N ALA A 140 0.98 17.77 -10.45
CA ALA A 140 1.84 17.33 -11.55
C ALA A 140 2.21 18.47 -12.52
N ASN A 141 1.44 19.56 -12.54
CA ASN A 141 1.74 20.82 -13.23
C ASN A 141 2.57 21.83 -12.39
N GLY A 142 2.99 21.44 -11.18
CA GLY A 142 3.84 22.25 -10.32
C GLY A 142 3.11 23.04 -9.23
N LEU A 143 1.84 22.74 -8.95
CA LEU A 143 1.13 23.32 -7.82
C LEU A 143 1.76 22.85 -6.51
N GLU A 144 2.07 23.77 -5.62
CA GLU A 144 2.57 23.43 -4.29
C GLU A 144 1.45 22.93 -3.37
N VAL A 145 1.76 21.94 -2.53
CA VAL A 145 0.78 21.25 -1.68
C VAL A 145 0.07 22.20 -0.70
N ASN A 146 0.76 23.24 -0.23
CA ASN A 146 0.22 24.26 0.70
C ASN A 146 -0.88 25.14 0.08
N GLU A 147 -1.02 25.19 -1.25
CA GLU A 147 -2.09 25.93 -1.92
C GLU A 147 -3.42 25.17 -1.89
N LEU A 148 -3.40 23.87 -1.59
CA LEU A 148 -4.57 23.01 -1.54
C LEU A 148 -5.42 23.20 -0.29
N GLY A 149 -4.84 23.75 0.78
CA GLY A 149 -5.50 24.00 2.06
C GLY A 149 -4.53 24.04 3.24
N PRO A 150 -5.04 24.11 4.47
CA PRO A 150 -4.22 24.24 5.66
C PRO A 150 -3.36 22.99 5.92
N GLU A 151 -2.18 23.22 6.49
CA GLU A 151 -1.35 22.16 7.05
C GLU A 151 -2.05 21.49 8.23
N ILE A 152 -1.88 20.18 8.36
CA ILE A 152 -2.46 19.38 9.42
C ILE A 152 -1.36 18.64 10.18
N ASP A 153 -1.51 18.57 11.50
CA ASP A 153 -0.62 17.79 12.37
C ASP A 153 -0.86 16.28 12.12
N LEU A 154 0.22 15.53 11.99
CA LEU A 154 0.19 14.08 11.81
C LEU A 154 -0.63 13.36 12.91
N GLN A 155 -0.64 13.89 14.14
CA GLN A 155 -1.42 13.34 15.26
C GLN A 155 -2.95 13.43 15.04
N LYS A 156 -3.41 14.27 14.11
CA LYS A 156 -4.83 14.46 13.78
C LYS A 156 -5.28 13.65 12.57
N VAL A 157 -4.34 12.98 11.91
CA VAL A 157 -4.63 12.16 10.72
C VAL A 157 -5.03 10.76 11.15
N THR A 158 -5.97 10.20 10.42
CA THR A 158 -6.40 8.82 10.64
C THR A 158 -5.25 7.85 10.35
N CYS A 159 -4.91 7.03 11.35
CA CYS A 159 -3.94 5.97 11.22
C CYS A 159 -4.60 4.61 11.47
N LEU A 160 -4.19 3.61 10.71
CA LEU A 160 -4.59 2.22 10.96
C LEU A 160 -3.78 1.66 12.11
N ASP A 161 -4.46 1.12 13.11
CA ASP A 161 -3.81 0.48 14.23
C ASP A 161 -3.08 -0.79 13.80
N SER A 162 -1.85 -0.94 14.30
CA SER A 162 -1.12 -2.23 14.28
C SER A 162 -0.85 -2.84 12.90
N LEU A 163 -0.54 -2.04 11.87
CA LEU A 163 -0.15 -2.56 10.55
C LEU A 163 1.18 -3.34 10.58
N GLY A 164 2.03 -3.13 11.58
CA GLY A 164 3.31 -3.81 11.73
C GLY A 164 3.21 -5.13 12.50
N ALA A 165 4.09 -6.06 12.18
CA ALA A 165 4.29 -7.24 13.00
C ALA A 165 4.91 -6.87 14.35
N ARG A 166 4.59 -7.62 15.40
CA ARG A 166 5.01 -7.35 16.78
C ARG A 166 6.03 -8.38 17.26
N LEU A 167 7.15 -7.90 17.76
CA LEU A 167 8.09 -8.73 18.51
C LEU A 167 7.54 -8.92 19.94
N THR A 168 7.46 -10.17 20.40
CA THR A 168 7.02 -10.51 21.75
C THR A 168 8.20 -10.58 22.71
N GLU A 169 7.95 -10.50 24.01
CA GLU A 169 8.98 -10.68 25.07
C GLU A 169 9.69 -12.04 24.98
N LYS A 170 9.07 -13.03 24.36
CA LYS A 170 9.65 -14.37 24.14
C LYS A 170 10.51 -14.48 22.87
N GLY A 171 10.72 -13.38 22.16
CA GLY A 171 11.47 -13.36 20.91
C GLY A 171 10.69 -13.86 19.69
N GLU A 172 9.37 -14.11 19.79
CA GLU A 172 8.54 -14.46 18.65
C GLU A 172 8.10 -13.20 17.89
N ILE A 173 8.11 -13.24 16.55
CA ILE A 173 7.45 -12.22 15.74
C ILE A 173 6.04 -12.70 15.39
N LYS A 174 5.03 -11.88 15.72
CA LYS A 174 3.64 -12.13 15.37
C LYS A 174 3.20 -11.16 14.31
N GLY A 175 2.83 -11.68 13.16
CA GLY A 175 2.27 -10.94 12.03
C GLY A 175 1.00 -11.59 11.49
N GLU A 176 0.58 -11.09 10.35
CA GLU A 176 -0.60 -11.57 9.64
C GLU A 176 -0.44 -11.45 8.13
N ILE A 177 -1.28 -12.14 7.38
CA ILE A 177 -1.33 -12.06 5.92
C ILE A 177 -2.01 -10.74 5.54
N VAL A 178 -1.32 -9.90 4.79
CA VAL A 178 -1.80 -8.58 4.33
C VAL A 178 -2.07 -8.54 2.83
N ALA A 179 -1.58 -9.51 2.07
CA ALA A 179 -1.91 -9.69 0.67
C ALA A 179 -1.75 -11.15 0.25
N ILE A 180 -2.54 -11.56 -0.72
CA ILE A 180 -2.34 -12.79 -1.48
C ILE A 180 -2.18 -12.37 -2.94
N ASP A 181 -1.02 -12.70 -3.54
CA ASP A 181 -0.74 -12.30 -4.91
C ASP A 181 -1.46 -13.21 -5.93
N HIS A 182 -1.34 -12.86 -7.21
CA HIS A 182 -1.96 -13.62 -8.31
C HIS A 182 -1.49 -15.07 -8.37
N PHE A 183 -0.29 -15.38 -7.90
CA PHE A 183 0.28 -16.74 -7.87
C PHE A 183 -0.18 -17.54 -6.64
N GLY A 184 -0.86 -16.88 -5.68
CA GLY A 184 -1.28 -17.44 -4.41
C GLY A 184 -0.18 -17.43 -3.34
N ASN A 185 0.86 -16.61 -3.50
CA ASN A 185 1.82 -16.35 -2.43
C ASN A 185 1.17 -15.49 -1.36
N MET A 186 1.43 -15.82 -0.10
CA MET A 186 0.86 -15.17 1.07
C MET A 186 1.89 -14.16 1.60
N ILE A 187 1.65 -12.87 1.36
CA ILE A 187 2.51 -11.77 1.80
C ILE A 187 2.09 -11.37 3.21
N THR A 188 3.05 -11.30 4.14
CA THR A 188 2.79 -10.91 5.53
C THR A 188 3.20 -9.46 5.79
N ASN A 189 2.82 -8.92 6.96
CA ASN A 189 3.30 -7.63 7.46
C ASN A 189 4.63 -7.74 8.25
N ILE A 190 5.32 -8.88 8.18
CA ILE A 190 6.61 -9.09 8.85
C ILE A 190 7.71 -8.57 7.92
N LYS A 191 8.37 -7.47 8.29
CA LYS A 191 9.45 -6.83 7.52
C LYS A 191 10.74 -7.66 7.56
N SER A 192 11.53 -7.58 6.50
CA SER A 192 12.87 -8.22 6.42
C SER A 192 13.81 -7.77 7.54
N GLU A 193 13.76 -6.48 7.92
CA GLU A 193 14.58 -5.91 8.98
C GLU A 193 14.32 -6.60 10.32
N GLN A 194 13.05 -6.85 10.66
CA GLN A 194 12.67 -7.55 11.89
C GLN A 194 13.22 -8.98 11.93
N LEU A 195 13.26 -9.65 10.78
CA LEU A 195 13.87 -10.97 10.66
C LEU A 195 15.39 -10.90 10.75
N THR A 196 16.01 -9.90 10.17
CA THR A 196 17.46 -9.70 10.22
C THR A 196 17.94 -9.43 11.63
N GLU A 197 17.24 -8.60 12.40
CA GLU A 197 17.53 -8.38 13.83
C GLU A 197 17.49 -9.69 14.62
N CYS A 198 16.53 -10.53 14.34
CA CYS A 198 16.43 -11.86 14.95
C CYS A 198 17.53 -12.81 14.47
N LEU A 199 17.97 -12.71 13.22
CA LEU A 199 19.04 -13.53 12.64
C LEU A 199 20.44 -13.17 13.16
N HIS A 200 20.65 -11.98 13.73
CA HIS A 200 21.91 -11.67 14.43
C HIS A 200 22.17 -12.61 15.62
N THR A 201 21.11 -13.24 16.15
CA THR A 201 21.20 -14.17 17.29
C THR A 201 20.96 -15.64 16.93
N ALA A 202 20.42 -15.92 15.74
CA ALA A 202 20.08 -17.27 15.30
C ALA A 202 20.44 -17.49 13.82
N SER A 203 20.87 -18.70 13.47
CA SER A 203 21.10 -19.05 12.06
C SER A 203 19.76 -19.21 11.30
N PRO A 204 19.71 -18.88 10.00
CA PRO A 204 18.49 -18.96 9.18
C PRO A 204 17.76 -20.30 9.24
N GLU A 205 18.52 -21.39 9.40
CA GLU A 205 18.00 -22.76 9.50
C GLU A 205 17.21 -23.03 10.79
N LYS A 206 17.42 -22.24 11.84
CA LYS A 206 16.70 -22.37 13.13
C LYS A 206 15.34 -21.69 13.10
N ILE A 207 15.11 -20.76 12.18
CA ILE A 207 13.84 -20.08 12.06
C ILE A 207 12.72 -21.09 11.77
N ARG A 208 11.60 -20.92 12.45
CA ARG A 208 10.37 -21.69 12.25
C ARG A 208 9.23 -20.73 11.99
N ILE A 209 8.64 -20.80 10.83
CA ILE A 209 7.45 -20.02 10.47
C ILE A 209 6.23 -20.88 10.69
N LYS A 210 5.36 -20.47 11.62
CA LYS A 210 4.11 -21.17 11.94
C LYS A 210 2.94 -20.46 11.26
N PHE A 211 2.23 -21.23 10.47
CA PHE A 211 0.96 -20.83 9.89
C PHE A 211 -0.06 -21.94 10.12
N ARG A 212 -1.10 -21.67 10.92
CA ARG A 212 -2.08 -22.68 11.36
C ARG A 212 -1.38 -23.91 11.96
N SER A 213 -1.62 -25.11 11.41
CA SER A 213 -0.95 -26.35 11.82
C SER A 213 0.39 -26.61 11.13
N HIS A 214 0.76 -25.76 10.15
CA HIS A 214 1.98 -25.94 9.37
C HIS A 214 3.18 -25.26 10.02
N VAL A 215 4.35 -25.92 9.92
CA VAL A 215 5.64 -25.38 10.35
C VAL A 215 6.60 -25.42 9.18
N ILE A 216 7.00 -24.27 8.69
CA ILE A 216 7.99 -24.11 7.63
C ILE A 216 9.36 -23.87 8.32
N LYS A 217 10.37 -24.63 7.91
CA LYS A 217 11.72 -24.58 8.50
C LYS A 217 12.64 -23.75 7.62
N GLY A 218 13.26 -22.74 8.22
CA GLY A 218 14.22 -21.86 7.56
C GLY A 218 13.61 -20.89 6.57
N LEU A 219 14.47 -20.07 5.98
CA LEU A 219 14.15 -19.16 4.89
C LEU A 219 14.82 -19.65 3.60
N SER A 220 14.09 -19.68 2.51
CA SER A 220 14.62 -19.93 1.17
C SER A 220 15.09 -18.63 0.55
N GLU A 221 16.13 -18.67 -0.27
CA GLU A 221 16.59 -17.51 -1.03
C GLU A 221 15.67 -17.22 -2.23
N THR A 222 15.05 -18.25 -2.77
CA THR A 222 14.18 -18.15 -3.96
C THR A 222 13.01 -19.10 -3.88
N TYR A 223 11.99 -18.89 -4.71
CA TYR A 223 10.86 -19.82 -4.85
C TYR A 223 11.30 -21.23 -5.30
N ALA A 224 12.35 -21.31 -6.11
CA ALA A 224 12.87 -22.59 -6.61
C ALA A 224 13.69 -23.38 -5.56
N GLY A 225 14.13 -22.75 -4.48
CA GLY A 225 14.88 -23.40 -3.39
C GLY A 225 14.08 -24.41 -2.58
N GLY A 226 12.74 -24.35 -2.65
CA GLY A 226 11.86 -25.30 -2.00
C GLY A 226 11.60 -26.56 -2.86
N ARG A 227 11.33 -27.69 -2.19
CA ARG A 227 10.84 -28.89 -2.88
C ARG A 227 9.50 -28.57 -3.55
N SER A 228 9.28 -29.13 -4.74
CA SER A 228 8.00 -28.98 -5.45
C SER A 228 6.83 -29.36 -4.55
N ASN A 229 5.76 -28.57 -4.60
CA ASN A 229 4.55 -28.78 -3.82
C ASN A 229 4.71 -28.73 -2.28
N THR A 230 5.80 -28.19 -1.77
CA THR A 230 6.03 -28.03 -0.33
C THR A 230 6.03 -26.51 0.02
N PRO A 231 5.36 -26.09 1.11
CA PRO A 231 5.42 -24.72 1.56
C PRO A 231 6.85 -24.32 1.89
N LEU A 232 7.23 -23.11 1.48
CA LEU A 232 8.48 -22.45 1.79
C LEU A 232 8.22 -21.03 2.26
N ALA A 233 9.18 -20.42 2.93
CA ALA A 233 9.15 -19.03 3.33
C ALA A 233 10.39 -18.32 2.81
N LEU A 234 10.23 -17.09 2.35
CA LEU A 234 11.30 -16.25 1.82
C LEU A 234 11.00 -14.78 2.08
N ILE A 235 11.99 -13.92 1.86
CA ILE A 235 11.76 -12.48 1.77
C ILE A 235 11.42 -12.16 0.31
N GLY A 236 10.20 -11.69 0.09
CA GLY A 236 9.74 -11.29 -1.23
C GLY A 236 10.31 -9.94 -1.67
N SER A 237 10.08 -9.58 -2.93
CA SER A 237 10.57 -8.33 -3.54
C SER A 237 10.03 -7.05 -2.88
N ARG A 238 8.95 -7.16 -2.10
CA ARG A 238 8.37 -6.06 -1.33
C ARG A 238 9.05 -5.83 0.03
N GLY A 239 10.08 -6.64 0.38
CA GLY A 239 10.76 -6.55 1.67
C GLY A 239 10.01 -7.20 2.83
N TYR A 240 8.99 -8.02 2.57
CA TYR A 240 8.21 -8.71 3.59
C TYR A 240 8.40 -10.23 3.52
N LEU A 241 8.16 -10.90 4.65
CA LEU A 241 8.10 -12.37 4.69
C LEU A 241 6.91 -12.86 3.86
N GLU A 242 7.19 -13.76 2.94
CA GLU A 242 6.20 -14.46 2.12
C GLU A 242 6.19 -15.95 2.41
N ILE A 243 5.01 -16.55 2.36
CA ILE A 243 4.82 -18.01 2.36
C ILE A 243 4.34 -18.40 0.97
N ALA A 244 5.09 -19.28 0.33
CA ALA A 244 4.86 -19.69 -1.06
C ALA A 244 4.92 -21.21 -1.22
N ILE A 245 4.50 -21.69 -2.38
CA ILE A 245 4.69 -23.08 -2.84
C ILE A 245 5.30 -23.04 -4.24
N ASN A 246 6.46 -23.67 -4.40
CA ASN A 246 7.12 -23.78 -5.70
C ASN A 246 6.19 -24.47 -6.71
N LYS A 247 5.84 -23.75 -7.79
CA LYS A 247 4.89 -24.20 -8.84
C LYS A 247 3.49 -24.51 -8.32
N GLY A 248 3.05 -23.86 -7.24
CA GLY A 248 1.72 -24.07 -6.66
C GLY A 248 1.15 -22.81 -6.01
N ASN A 249 -0.13 -22.85 -5.64
CA ASN A 249 -0.84 -21.80 -4.94
C ASN A 249 -0.82 -22.09 -3.43
N ALA A 250 -0.06 -21.32 -2.67
CA ALA A 250 0.09 -21.51 -1.23
C ALA A 250 -1.20 -21.18 -0.47
N ALA A 251 -1.86 -20.08 -0.82
CA ALA A 251 -3.10 -19.66 -0.17
C ALA A 251 -4.19 -20.71 -0.32
N GLN A 252 -4.42 -21.20 -1.54
CA GLN A 252 -5.41 -22.23 -1.79
C GLN A 252 -5.08 -23.53 -1.04
N ARG A 253 -3.82 -23.98 -1.07
CA ARG A 253 -3.42 -25.25 -0.49
C ARG A 253 -3.43 -25.26 1.02
N LEU A 254 -3.12 -24.11 1.64
CA LEU A 254 -3.09 -23.95 3.10
C LEU A 254 -4.42 -23.42 3.66
N GLY A 255 -5.39 -23.11 2.78
CA GLY A 255 -6.68 -22.53 3.11
C GLY A 255 -6.55 -21.15 3.74
N ALA A 256 -5.60 -20.34 3.26
CA ALA A 256 -5.26 -19.06 3.85
C ALA A 256 -6.20 -17.94 3.39
N GLU A 257 -6.47 -17.01 4.32
CA GLU A 257 -7.25 -15.81 4.09
C GLU A 257 -6.48 -14.57 4.58
N MET A 258 -6.89 -13.40 4.12
CA MET A 258 -6.39 -12.12 4.61
C MET A 258 -6.63 -11.99 6.11
N GLY A 259 -5.66 -11.46 6.86
CA GLY A 259 -5.72 -11.32 8.32
C GLY A 259 -5.35 -12.58 9.10
N ASP A 260 -5.14 -13.73 8.45
CA ASP A 260 -4.67 -14.94 9.12
C ASP A 260 -3.31 -14.72 9.79
N LYS A 261 -3.14 -15.24 11.00
CA LYS A 261 -1.96 -14.98 11.82
C LYS A 261 -0.78 -15.88 11.43
N VAL A 262 0.38 -15.25 11.31
CA VAL A 262 1.67 -15.88 11.07
C VAL A 262 2.59 -15.62 12.26
N ARG A 263 3.33 -16.64 12.70
CA ARG A 263 4.32 -16.50 13.77
C ARG A 263 5.68 -16.96 13.30
N VAL A 264 6.71 -16.18 13.63
CA VAL A 264 8.11 -16.57 13.45
C VAL A 264 8.69 -16.87 14.81
N LEU A 265 9.29 -18.05 14.93
CA LEU A 265 9.96 -18.56 16.11
C LEU A 265 11.46 -18.73 15.79
N LEU A 266 12.31 -18.41 16.73
CA LEU A 266 13.77 -18.50 16.64
C LEU A 266 14.29 -19.75 17.32
#